data_e79a57a9889fa6d3cf7f081adbf45082
#
_entry.id   e79a57a9889fa6d3cf7f081adbf45082
#
_cell.length_a   1.000
_cell.length_b   1.000
_cell.length_c   1.000
_cell.angle_alpha   90.00
_cell.angle_beta   90.00
_cell.angle_gamma   90.00
#
_symmetry.space_group_name_H-M   'P 1'
#
loop_
_entity.id
_entity.type
_entity.pdbx_description
1 polymer ?
#
loop_
_entity_poly.entity_id
_entity_poly.type
_entity_poly.pdbx_seq_one_letter_code
_entity_poly.pdbx_strand_id
1 'polypeptide(L)'
;MTPLISVKKLSKSFPGVRALHDVQFDLVEGEVHALMGENGAGKSTLMKILAGVYTRDSGEILLGGQPVELQSPRDAQAAGIGIIHQELQLMNHLTVAQNIFIGREPRGRLGLFLDEDKLNAKAREILSRMHVNIDPRAMVGNLTVASQQMVEIAKALSFDSRVLIMDEPTSALNDAEIAELFRIIRELKQRGVGVVYISHKMDELKQIADRVTVLRDGEYVATVAAADTSVEAIIGMMVGRTLSDVAPAGRAASQGEIALEVRNLHAGPLVRDVSFTLRKGEILGFAGLMGAGRTEVARAVFGADPVESGQIFVKGAKASIRTPSDAVAHGIGYLSEDRKRFGLATGMDVESNIVMSNLRNFLSLNFFLRRARMRRRASHFINLLAIRTPSAAQQVRLLSGGNQQKIVIAKWLERDCDVLFFDEPTRGIDVGAKSEIYKLLRSLADEGKAIVMISSELPEILRMSDRVVVMCEGRITGELPAEQATQERIMHLATQRQTLKAA
;
A
#
# COMPACT_ATOMS: atom_id res chain seq x y z
N MET A 1 -23.02 6.06 -28.29
CA MET A 1 -23.77 5.60 -27.10
C MET A 1 -23.74 6.73 -26.07
N THR A 2 -24.86 7.02 -25.41
CA THR A 2 -24.89 8.03 -24.33
C THR A 2 -24.22 7.41 -23.09
N PRO A 3 -23.22 8.09 -22.49
CA PRO A 3 -22.55 7.58 -21.29
C PRO A 3 -23.54 7.43 -20.11
N LEU A 4 -23.33 6.42 -19.26
CA LEU A 4 -24.05 6.29 -17.97
C LEU A 4 -23.74 7.49 -17.07
N ILE A 5 -22.46 7.83 -16.93
CA ILE A 5 -22.01 9.04 -16.24
C ILE A 5 -21.11 9.85 -17.20
N SER A 6 -21.27 11.15 -17.19
CA SER A 6 -20.36 12.09 -17.85
C SER A 6 -20.08 13.25 -16.90
N VAL A 7 -18.83 13.50 -16.66
CA VAL A 7 -18.31 14.61 -15.86
C VAL A 7 -17.64 15.61 -16.78
N LYS A 8 -18.02 16.89 -16.70
CA LYS A 8 -17.49 17.93 -17.56
C LYS A 8 -17.00 19.12 -16.76
N LYS A 9 -15.72 19.49 -16.97
CA LYS A 9 -15.04 20.64 -16.35
C LYS A 9 -15.26 20.72 -14.84
N LEU A 10 -15.17 19.57 -14.16
CA LEU A 10 -15.43 19.49 -12.72
C LEU A 10 -14.22 20.00 -11.95
N SER A 11 -14.47 20.94 -11.04
CA SER A 11 -13.44 21.51 -10.18
C SER A 11 -13.84 21.42 -8.71
N LYS A 12 -12.83 21.24 -7.86
CA LYS A 12 -12.96 21.18 -6.40
C LYS A 12 -11.71 21.69 -5.70
N SER A 13 -11.90 22.61 -4.76
CA SER A 13 -10.85 23.14 -3.92
C SER A 13 -11.15 22.89 -2.44
N PHE A 14 -10.10 22.67 -1.67
CA PHE A 14 -10.11 22.66 -0.21
C PHE A 14 -9.16 23.76 0.30
N PRO A 15 -9.25 24.18 1.57
CA PRO A 15 -8.35 25.19 2.12
C PRO A 15 -6.87 24.86 1.84
N GLY A 16 -6.24 25.71 1.00
CA GLY A 16 -4.82 25.57 0.62
C GLY A 16 -4.50 24.56 -0.48
N VAL A 17 -5.50 23.82 -1.03
CA VAL A 17 -5.26 22.82 -2.07
C VAL A 17 -6.37 22.83 -3.12
N ARG A 18 -6.02 22.96 -4.39
CA ARG A 18 -6.92 22.74 -5.52
C ARG A 18 -6.85 21.26 -5.89
N ALA A 19 -7.86 20.50 -5.49
CA ALA A 19 -7.85 19.02 -5.62
C ALA A 19 -8.28 18.53 -7.01
N LEU A 20 -9.15 19.29 -7.71
CA LEU A 20 -9.57 19.00 -9.08
C LEU A 20 -9.67 20.32 -9.87
N HIS A 21 -9.23 20.31 -11.12
CA HIS A 21 -9.27 21.42 -12.03
C HIS A 21 -9.76 21.00 -13.41
N ASP A 22 -10.96 21.41 -13.77
CA ASP A 22 -11.60 21.18 -15.07
C ASP A 22 -11.54 19.71 -15.54
N VAL A 23 -11.67 18.78 -14.59
CA VAL A 23 -11.58 17.35 -14.84
C VAL A 23 -12.78 16.88 -15.67
N GLN A 24 -12.49 16.00 -16.63
CA GLN A 24 -13.49 15.28 -17.40
C GLN A 24 -13.34 13.77 -17.19
N PHE A 25 -14.47 13.08 -17.18
CA PHE A 25 -14.54 11.62 -17.04
C PHE A 25 -15.87 11.12 -17.60
N ASP A 26 -15.86 9.99 -18.28
CA ASP A 26 -17.08 9.35 -18.72
C ASP A 26 -17.04 7.84 -18.46
N LEU A 27 -18.21 7.24 -18.29
CA LEU A 27 -18.41 5.81 -18.09
C LEU A 27 -19.58 5.37 -18.94
N VAL A 28 -19.43 4.28 -19.72
CA VAL A 28 -20.52 3.72 -20.50
C VAL A 28 -21.10 2.46 -19.86
N GLU A 29 -22.24 2.01 -20.38
CA GLU A 29 -22.91 0.80 -19.90
C GLU A 29 -22.05 -0.45 -20.21
N GLY A 30 -21.91 -1.33 -19.23
CA GLY A 30 -21.13 -2.56 -19.38
C GLY A 30 -19.64 -2.35 -19.62
N GLU A 31 -19.08 -1.28 -19.05
CA GLU A 31 -17.66 -0.94 -19.12
C GLU A 31 -16.99 -1.06 -17.76
N VAL A 32 -15.75 -1.51 -17.78
CA VAL A 32 -14.81 -1.33 -16.66
C VAL A 32 -13.84 -0.20 -17.03
N HIS A 33 -14.05 0.97 -16.45
CA HIS A 33 -13.23 2.15 -16.69
C HIS A 33 -12.28 2.37 -15.52
N ALA A 34 -11.00 2.16 -15.74
CA ALA A 34 -9.99 2.40 -14.73
C ALA A 34 -9.67 3.88 -14.56
N LEU A 35 -9.55 4.33 -13.32
CA LEU A 35 -9.11 5.70 -12.98
C LEU A 35 -7.74 5.65 -12.32
N MET A 36 -6.75 6.19 -12.98
CA MET A 36 -5.34 6.14 -12.62
C MET A 36 -4.78 7.51 -12.28
N GLY A 37 -3.68 7.53 -11.54
CA GLY A 37 -2.95 8.74 -11.17
C GLY A 37 -2.18 8.52 -9.88
N GLU A 38 -1.23 9.39 -9.58
CA GLU A 38 -0.49 9.35 -8.32
C GLU A 38 -1.38 9.67 -7.11
N ASN A 39 -0.86 9.43 -5.89
CA ASN A 39 -1.53 9.88 -4.67
C ASN A 39 -1.57 11.41 -4.66
N GLY A 40 -2.78 11.97 -4.45
CA GLY A 40 -2.99 13.41 -4.60
C GLY A 40 -3.43 13.86 -6.00
N ALA A 41 -3.47 12.98 -7.00
CA ALA A 41 -3.94 13.30 -8.35
C ALA A 41 -5.44 13.62 -8.46
N GLY A 42 -6.21 13.55 -7.35
CA GLY A 42 -7.62 13.90 -7.33
C GLY A 42 -8.59 12.72 -7.48
N LYS A 43 -8.13 11.49 -7.69
CA LYS A 43 -8.99 10.29 -7.89
C LYS A 43 -10.06 10.14 -6.82
N SER A 44 -9.66 10.04 -5.56
CA SER A 44 -10.58 9.86 -4.43
C SER A 44 -11.48 11.08 -4.24
N THR A 45 -11.05 12.29 -4.62
CA THR A 45 -11.90 13.49 -4.60
C THR A 45 -12.99 13.40 -5.66
N LEU A 46 -12.66 13.01 -6.88
CA LEU A 46 -13.63 12.79 -7.95
C LEU A 46 -14.65 11.73 -7.55
N MET A 47 -14.19 10.60 -7.02
CA MET A 47 -15.10 9.52 -6.60
C MET A 47 -16.01 9.93 -5.44
N LYS A 48 -15.49 10.67 -4.45
CA LYS A 48 -16.30 11.19 -3.33
C LYS A 48 -17.34 12.21 -3.78
N ILE A 49 -17.09 12.96 -4.86
CA ILE A 49 -18.09 13.83 -5.46
C ILE A 49 -19.16 13.00 -6.16
N LEU A 50 -18.80 11.98 -6.95
CA LEU A 50 -19.76 11.08 -7.59
C LEU A 50 -20.59 10.26 -6.57
N ALA A 51 -20.00 9.96 -5.42
CA ALA A 51 -20.68 9.31 -4.30
C ALA A 51 -21.50 10.27 -3.41
N GLY A 52 -21.54 11.57 -3.72
CA GLY A 52 -22.28 12.58 -2.94
C GLY A 52 -21.68 12.89 -1.56
N VAL A 53 -20.44 12.48 -1.29
CA VAL A 53 -19.72 12.77 -0.03
C VAL A 53 -19.19 14.20 -0.03
N TYR A 54 -18.74 14.67 -1.19
CA TYR A 54 -18.33 16.07 -1.40
C TYR A 54 -19.18 16.72 -2.49
N THR A 55 -19.44 18.01 -2.34
CA THR A 55 -20.03 18.83 -3.39
C THR A 55 -18.95 19.39 -4.30
N ARG A 56 -19.21 19.49 -5.60
CA ARG A 56 -18.35 20.19 -6.55
C ARG A 56 -18.40 21.71 -6.36
N ASP A 57 -17.37 22.42 -6.77
CA ASP A 57 -17.37 23.89 -6.78
C ASP A 57 -17.84 24.41 -8.15
N SER A 58 -17.52 23.71 -9.26
CA SER A 58 -17.97 24.03 -10.61
C SER A 58 -18.00 22.77 -11.50
N GLY A 59 -18.53 22.93 -12.72
CA GLY A 59 -18.67 21.83 -13.69
C GLY A 59 -20.02 21.13 -13.64
N GLU A 60 -20.19 20.08 -14.43
CA GLU A 60 -21.46 19.36 -14.58
C GLU A 60 -21.25 17.86 -14.41
N ILE A 61 -22.24 17.20 -13.82
CA ILE A 61 -22.36 15.74 -13.76
C ILE A 61 -23.67 15.38 -14.48
N LEU A 62 -23.56 14.53 -15.49
CA LEU A 62 -24.70 14.03 -16.25
C LEU A 62 -24.85 12.52 -15.99
N LEU A 63 -26.08 12.07 -15.71
CA LEU A 63 -26.44 10.68 -15.59
C LEU A 63 -27.42 10.31 -16.71
N GLY A 64 -27.05 9.40 -17.59
CA GLY A 64 -27.84 9.09 -18.79
C GLY A 64 -28.13 10.32 -19.66
N GLY A 65 -27.23 11.30 -19.69
CA GLY A 65 -27.36 12.55 -20.45
C GLY A 65 -28.15 13.66 -19.73
N GLN A 66 -28.73 13.41 -18.55
CA GLN A 66 -29.47 14.39 -17.76
C GLN A 66 -28.60 14.95 -16.62
N PRO A 67 -28.60 16.28 -16.39
CA PRO A 67 -27.88 16.88 -15.28
C PRO A 67 -28.39 16.35 -13.93
N VAL A 68 -27.48 16.03 -13.03
CA VAL A 68 -27.81 15.55 -11.66
C VAL A 68 -27.04 16.33 -10.61
N GLU A 69 -27.71 16.56 -9.48
CA GLU A 69 -27.11 17.12 -8.27
C GLU A 69 -26.95 16.01 -7.23
N LEU A 70 -25.70 15.74 -6.85
CA LEU A 70 -25.35 14.74 -5.85
C LEU A 70 -24.86 15.47 -4.59
N GLN A 71 -25.79 15.82 -3.71
CA GLN A 71 -25.50 16.59 -2.49
C GLN A 71 -25.31 15.69 -1.26
N SER A 72 -25.74 14.44 -1.35
CA SER A 72 -25.58 13.45 -0.28
C SER A 72 -25.35 12.04 -0.84
N PRO A 73 -24.77 11.11 -0.03
CA PRO A 73 -24.67 9.71 -0.42
C PRO A 73 -26.03 9.05 -0.75
N ARG A 74 -27.11 9.55 -0.17
CA ARG A 74 -28.47 9.07 -0.49
C ARG A 74 -28.89 9.46 -1.91
N ASP A 75 -28.52 10.65 -2.36
CA ASP A 75 -28.80 11.11 -3.74
C ASP A 75 -28.05 10.25 -4.73
N ALA A 76 -26.75 9.95 -4.48
CA ALA A 76 -25.96 9.07 -5.30
C ALA A 76 -26.54 7.65 -5.37
N GLN A 77 -26.95 7.09 -4.23
CA GLN A 77 -27.60 5.78 -4.17
C GLN A 77 -28.95 5.77 -4.93
N ALA A 78 -29.77 6.81 -4.75
CA ALA A 78 -31.05 6.94 -5.48
C ALA A 78 -30.82 7.07 -6.99
N ALA A 79 -29.71 7.65 -7.41
CA ALA A 79 -29.26 7.73 -8.81
C ALA A 79 -28.64 6.42 -9.32
N GLY A 80 -28.55 5.38 -8.50
CA GLY A 80 -27.98 4.08 -8.87
C GLY A 80 -26.46 4.04 -8.85
N ILE A 81 -25.79 4.90 -8.07
CA ILE A 81 -24.35 4.92 -7.89
C ILE A 81 -24.00 4.28 -6.56
N GLY A 82 -23.28 3.13 -6.59
CA GLY A 82 -22.71 2.46 -5.43
C GLY A 82 -21.21 2.72 -5.32
N ILE A 83 -20.68 2.68 -4.10
CA ILE A 83 -19.24 2.82 -3.86
C ILE A 83 -18.76 1.78 -2.86
N ILE A 84 -17.58 1.19 -3.15
CA ILE A 84 -16.77 0.39 -2.26
C ILE A 84 -15.56 1.22 -1.90
N HIS A 85 -15.40 1.52 -0.61
CA HIS A 85 -14.32 2.36 -0.11
C HIS A 85 -13.03 1.56 0.12
N GLN A 86 -11.89 2.23 0.07
CA GLN A 86 -10.58 1.67 0.39
C GLN A 86 -10.49 1.19 1.85
N GLU A 87 -11.08 1.94 2.80
CA GLU A 87 -11.20 1.53 4.20
C GLU A 87 -12.58 0.89 4.41
N LEU A 88 -12.60 -0.28 5.07
CA LEU A 88 -13.83 -1.01 5.36
C LEU A 88 -14.80 -0.17 6.22
N GLN A 89 -16.02 0.00 5.73
CA GLN A 89 -17.08 0.74 6.42
C GLN A 89 -18.15 -0.21 6.98
N LEU A 90 -17.69 -1.23 7.70
CA LEU A 90 -18.54 -2.23 8.33
C LEU A 90 -18.65 -1.99 9.83
N MET A 91 -19.81 -2.36 10.38
CA MET A 91 -20.10 -2.34 11.82
C MET A 91 -19.69 -3.68 12.43
N ASN A 92 -18.54 -3.73 13.12
CA ASN A 92 -17.95 -4.96 13.67
C ASN A 92 -18.87 -5.71 14.65
N HIS A 93 -19.77 -5.01 15.33
CA HIS A 93 -20.71 -5.56 16.30
C HIS A 93 -22.06 -5.99 15.70
N LEU A 94 -22.21 -5.89 14.39
CA LEU A 94 -23.38 -6.38 13.66
C LEU A 94 -23.05 -7.64 12.86
N THR A 95 -24.10 -8.40 12.52
CA THR A 95 -23.97 -9.59 11.67
C THR A 95 -23.69 -9.21 10.22
N VAL A 96 -23.24 -10.16 9.42
CA VAL A 96 -23.02 -10.00 7.98
C VAL A 96 -24.31 -9.53 7.29
N ALA A 97 -25.45 -10.19 7.57
CA ALA A 97 -26.73 -9.82 7.00
C ALA A 97 -27.18 -8.41 7.37
N GLN A 98 -26.98 -8.00 8.63
CA GLN A 98 -27.26 -6.66 9.10
C GLN A 98 -26.37 -5.61 8.43
N ASN A 99 -25.09 -5.90 8.23
CA ASN A 99 -24.20 -4.99 7.49
C ASN A 99 -24.59 -4.82 6.02
N ILE A 100 -24.96 -5.91 5.33
CA ILE A 100 -25.37 -5.87 3.92
C ILE A 100 -26.63 -5.01 3.72
N PHE A 101 -27.60 -5.11 4.63
CA PHE A 101 -28.90 -4.45 4.51
C PHE A 101 -29.12 -3.31 5.50
N ILE A 102 -28.05 -2.77 6.10
CA ILE A 102 -28.17 -1.68 7.08
C ILE A 102 -29.03 -0.52 6.55
N GLY A 103 -30.05 -0.13 7.34
CA GLY A 103 -31.03 0.90 6.99
C GLY A 103 -32.09 0.48 5.96
N ARG A 104 -32.08 -0.80 5.50
CA ARG A 104 -33.03 -1.39 4.54
C ARG A 104 -33.49 -2.78 4.99
N GLU A 105 -33.41 -3.05 6.29
CA GLU A 105 -33.73 -4.33 6.84
C GLU A 105 -35.23 -4.67 6.57
N PRO A 106 -35.51 -5.90 6.11
CA PRO A 106 -36.90 -6.32 5.92
C PRO A 106 -37.67 -6.34 7.25
N ARG A 107 -38.89 -5.81 7.22
CA ARG A 107 -39.77 -5.78 8.39
C ARG A 107 -40.83 -6.85 8.27
N GLY A 108 -41.24 -7.41 9.40
CA GLY A 108 -42.34 -8.36 9.50
C GLY A 108 -43.71 -7.74 9.15
N ARG A 109 -44.75 -8.56 9.09
CA ARG A 109 -46.11 -8.18 8.64
C ARG A 109 -46.68 -6.92 9.30
N LEU A 110 -46.32 -6.62 10.54
CA LEU A 110 -46.81 -5.45 11.27
C LEU A 110 -45.86 -4.25 11.19
N GLY A 111 -44.72 -4.34 10.50
CA GLY A 111 -43.75 -3.26 10.34
C GLY A 111 -42.97 -2.88 11.62
N LEU A 112 -43.27 -3.48 12.76
CA LEU A 112 -42.72 -3.13 14.08
C LEU A 112 -41.43 -3.89 14.43
N PHE A 113 -41.26 -5.09 13.90
CA PHE A 113 -40.08 -5.94 14.15
C PHE A 113 -39.35 -6.27 12.88
N LEU A 114 -38.05 -6.50 12.98
CA LEU A 114 -37.21 -6.98 11.87
C LEU A 114 -37.57 -8.43 11.53
N ASP A 115 -37.55 -8.76 10.25
CA ASP A 115 -37.70 -10.13 9.76
C ASP A 115 -36.30 -10.72 9.53
N GLU A 116 -35.72 -11.28 10.60
CA GLU A 116 -34.36 -11.81 10.57
C GLU A 116 -34.21 -12.99 9.60
N ASP A 117 -35.20 -13.85 9.46
CA ASP A 117 -35.12 -14.99 8.55
C ASP A 117 -35.08 -14.52 7.10
N LYS A 118 -35.91 -13.54 6.75
CA LYS A 118 -35.90 -12.91 5.42
C LYS A 118 -34.62 -12.14 5.18
N LEU A 119 -34.09 -11.45 6.20
CA LEU A 119 -32.81 -10.74 6.13
C LEU A 119 -31.65 -11.71 5.82
N ASN A 120 -31.55 -12.79 6.60
CA ASN A 120 -30.51 -13.81 6.42
C ASN A 120 -30.65 -14.56 5.08
N ALA A 121 -31.91 -14.83 4.63
CA ALA A 121 -32.14 -15.47 3.33
C ALA A 121 -31.65 -14.60 2.17
N LYS A 122 -31.98 -13.29 2.17
CA LYS A 122 -31.49 -12.32 1.16
C LYS A 122 -29.98 -12.20 1.17
N ALA A 123 -29.35 -12.11 2.35
CA ALA A 123 -27.90 -12.04 2.46
C ALA A 123 -27.23 -13.31 1.90
N ARG A 124 -27.80 -14.49 2.21
CA ARG A 124 -27.30 -15.76 1.66
C ARG A 124 -27.41 -15.81 0.15
N GLU A 125 -28.48 -15.29 -0.43
CA GLU A 125 -28.64 -15.22 -1.88
C GLU A 125 -27.53 -14.41 -2.55
N ILE A 126 -27.21 -13.20 -2.03
CA ILE A 126 -26.14 -12.36 -2.55
C ILE A 126 -24.78 -13.05 -2.39
N LEU A 127 -24.46 -13.58 -1.21
CA LEU A 127 -23.21 -14.28 -0.94
C LEU A 127 -23.03 -15.52 -1.83
N SER A 128 -24.12 -16.27 -2.06
CA SER A 128 -24.12 -17.43 -2.97
C SER A 128 -23.84 -17.05 -4.43
N ARG A 129 -24.42 -15.93 -4.91
CA ARG A 129 -24.12 -15.38 -6.24
C ARG A 129 -22.65 -15.00 -6.40
N MET A 130 -22.02 -14.58 -5.32
CA MET A 130 -20.59 -14.25 -5.27
C MET A 130 -19.70 -15.48 -5.06
N HIS A 131 -20.26 -16.68 -4.93
CA HIS A 131 -19.57 -17.92 -4.52
C HIS A 131 -18.75 -17.78 -3.22
N VAL A 132 -19.21 -16.93 -2.31
CA VAL A 132 -18.57 -16.66 -1.03
C VAL A 132 -19.28 -17.45 0.07
N ASN A 133 -18.51 -18.31 0.76
CA ASN A 133 -19.04 -19.13 1.85
C ASN A 133 -18.85 -18.40 3.20
N ILE A 134 -19.73 -17.45 3.49
CA ILE A 134 -19.78 -16.71 4.76
C ILE A 134 -21.18 -16.91 5.35
N ASP A 135 -21.26 -17.25 6.65
CA ASP A 135 -22.56 -17.34 7.33
C ASP A 135 -23.14 -15.93 7.52
N PRO A 136 -24.36 -15.64 6.99
CA PRO A 136 -25.03 -14.36 7.18
C PRO A 136 -25.22 -13.95 8.65
N ARG A 137 -25.24 -14.92 9.57
CA ARG A 137 -25.39 -14.69 11.02
C ARG A 137 -24.07 -14.43 11.73
N ALA A 138 -22.92 -14.63 11.07
CA ALA A 138 -21.61 -14.38 11.67
C ALA A 138 -21.44 -12.89 12.00
N MET A 139 -20.78 -12.61 13.12
CA MET A 139 -20.40 -11.23 13.49
C MET A 139 -19.23 -10.78 12.62
N VAL A 140 -19.36 -9.61 12.00
CA VAL A 140 -18.33 -9.08 11.08
C VAL A 140 -16.98 -8.92 11.76
N GLY A 141 -16.93 -8.50 13.03
CA GLY A 141 -15.68 -8.35 13.78
C GLY A 141 -14.88 -9.65 13.98
N ASN A 142 -15.50 -10.82 13.79
CA ASN A 142 -14.84 -12.11 13.90
C ASN A 142 -14.33 -12.65 12.55
N LEU A 143 -14.58 -11.94 11.46
CA LEU A 143 -14.16 -12.33 10.13
C LEU A 143 -12.72 -11.88 9.84
N THR A 144 -12.05 -12.60 8.94
CA THR A 144 -10.79 -12.12 8.35
C THR A 144 -11.01 -10.83 7.55
N VAL A 145 -9.97 -10.02 7.38
CA VAL A 145 -10.06 -8.77 6.60
C VAL A 145 -10.56 -9.03 5.18
N ALA A 146 -10.10 -10.11 4.55
CA ALA A 146 -10.56 -10.53 3.23
C ALA A 146 -12.05 -10.87 3.21
N SER A 147 -12.55 -11.60 4.20
CA SER A 147 -13.98 -11.90 4.33
C SER A 147 -14.81 -10.62 4.57
N GLN A 148 -14.28 -9.68 5.35
CA GLN A 148 -14.92 -8.37 5.54
C GLN A 148 -14.99 -7.60 4.22
N GLN A 149 -13.95 -7.65 3.39
CA GLN A 149 -13.95 -7.04 2.05
C GLN A 149 -15.06 -7.65 1.17
N MET A 150 -15.25 -8.98 1.21
CA MET A 150 -16.34 -9.64 0.48
C MET A 150 -17.73 -9.21 0.99
N VAL A 151 -17.88 -8.94 2.29
CA VAL A 151 -19.12 -8.40 2.86
C VAL A 151 -19.37 -6.96 2.38
N GLU A 152 -18.33 -6.12 2.27
CA GLU A 152 -18.46 -4.75 1.73
C GLU A 152 -18.90 -4.77 0.26
N ILE A 153 -18.35 -5.69 -0.55
CA ILE A 153 -18.76 -5.91 -1.94
C ILE A 153 -20.21 -6.38 -1.99
N ALA A 154 -20.61 -7.37 -1.16
CA ALA A 154 -21.98 -7.86 -1.07
C ALA A 154 -22.97 -6.74 -0.69
N LYS A 155 -22.59 -5.86 0.22
CA LYS A 155 -23.33 -4.66 0.60
C LYS A 155 -23.56 -3.73 -0.59
N ALA A 156 -22.50 -3.41 -1.34
CA ALA A 156 -22.61 -2.57 -2.53
C ALA A 156 -23.49 -3.21 -3.61
N LEU A 157 -23.39 -4.51 -3.84
CA LEU A 157 -24.22 -5.25 -4.80
C LEU A 157 -25.70 -5.35 -4.39
N SER A 158 -26.02 -5.19 -3.10
CA SER A 158 -27.39 -5.22 -2.59
C SER A 158 -28.23 -3.99 -2.99
N PHE A 159 -27.63 -2.97 -3.62
CA PHE A 159 -28.30 -1.73 -4.03
C PHE A 159 -28.80 -1.70 -5.47
N ASP A 160 -28.65 -2.79 -6.25
CA ASP A 160 -28.95 -2.83 -7.68
C ASP A 160 -28.38 -1.63 -8.46
N SER A 161 -27.13 -1.29 -8.15
CA SER A 161 -26.46 -0.12 -8.71
C SER A 161 -26.19 -0.30 -10.21
N ARG A 162 -26.46 0.77 -11.00
CA ARG A 162 -26.08 0.84 -12.42
C ARG A 162 -24.62 1.22 -12.61
N VAL A 163 -24.07 1.92 -11.63
CA VAL A 163 -22.67 2.34 -11.57
C VAL A 163 -22.07 1.88 -10.26
N LEU A 164 -20.94 1.22 -10.31
CA LEU A 164 -20.21 0.76 -9.14
C LEU A 164 -18.79 1.32 -9.13
N ILE A 165 -18.48 2.09 -8.11
CA ILE A 165 -17.14 2.65 -7.88
C ILE A 165 -16.40 1.73 -6.91
N MET A 166 -15.21 1.27 -7.28
CA MET A 166 -14.35 0.41 -6.47
C MET A 166 -13.01 1.11 -6.23
N ASP A 167 -12.75 1.53 -4.98
CA ASP A 167 -11.51 2.21 -4.60
C ASP A 167 -10.56 1.21 -3.93
N GLU A 168 -9.53 0.76 -4.68
CA GLU A 168 -8.51 -0.22 -4.28
C GLU A 168 -9.08 -1.51 -3.66
N PRO A 169 -10.04 -2.20 -4.30
CA PRO A 169 -10.79 -3.29 -3.68
C PRO A 169 -9.94 -4.54 -3.40
N THR A 170 -8.73 -4.63 -3.95
CA THR A 170 -7.82 -5.80 -3.83
C THR A 170 -6.75 -5.63 -2.76
N SER A 171 -6.72 -4.52 -2.03
CA SER A 171 -5.63 -4.18 -1.10
C SER A 171 -5.41 -5.19 0.03
N ALA A 172 -6.46 -5.95 0.39
CA ALA A 172 -6.44 -6.94 1.47
C ALA A 172 -6.73 -8.38 0.99
N LEU A 173 -6.80 -8.62 -0.33
CA LEU A 173 -7.16 -9.89 -0.92
C LEU A 173 -5.92 -10.67 -1.39
N ASN A 174 -5.98 -12.00 -1.29
CA ASN A 174 -5.02 -12.89 -1.92
C ASN A 174 -5.37 -13.15 -3.41
N ASP A 175 -4.49 -13.81 -4.14
CA ASP A 175 -4.64 -14.03 -5.58
C ASP A 175 -5.93 -14.79 -5.95
N ALA A 176 -6.36 -15.76 -5.14
CA ALA A 176 -7.59 -16.51 -5.39
C ALA A 176 -8.84 -15.62 -5.18
N GLU A 177 -8.82 -14.78 -4.16
CA GLU A 177 -9.90 -13.81 -3.88
C GLU A 177 -9.94 -12.70 -4.93
N ILE A 178 -8.78 -12.26 -5.44
CA ILE A 178 -8.69 -11.31 -6.57
C ILE A 178 -9.30 -11.91 -7.84
N ALA A 179 -8.98 -13.17 -8.15
CA ALA A 179 -9.56 -13.86 -9.30
C ALA A 179 -11.11 -13.94 -9.21
N GLU A 180 -11.64 -14.21 -8.00
CA GLU A 180 -13.07 -14.24 -7.74
C GLU A 180 -13.71 -12.85 -7.87
N LEU A 181 -13.07 -11.80 -7.34
CA LEU A 181 -13.53 -10.41 -7.53
C LEU A 181 -13.58 -10.06 -9.02
N PHE A 182 -12.57 -10.43 -9.80
CA PHE A 182 -12.54 -10.16 -11.24
C PHE A 182 -13.63 -10.93 -12.01
N ARG A 183 -13.98 -12.14 -11.55
CA ARG A 183 -15.13 -12.88 -12.07
C ARG A 183 -16.44 -12.10 -11.85
N ILE A 184 -16.65 -11.63 -10.62
CA ILE A 184 -17.81 -10.81 -10.24
C ILE A 184 -17.89 -9.53 -11.08
N ILE A 185 -16.77 -8.83 -11.27
CA ILE A 185 -16.71 -7.61 -12.10
C ILE A 185 -17.12 -7.92 -13.54
N ARG A 186 -16.63 -9.03 -14.12
CA ARG A 186 -17.00 -9.43 -15.48
C ARG A 186 -18.49 -9.76 -15.60
N GLU A 187 -19.11 -10.39 -14.59
CA GLU A 187 -20.55 -10.66 -14.55
C GLU A 187 -21.37 -9.36 -14.45
N LEU A 188 -20.93 -8.40 -13.63
CA LEU A 188 -21.58 -7.10 -13.53
C LEU A 188 -21.52 -6.36 -14.86
N LYS A 189 -20.38 -6.36 -15.52
CA LYS A 189 -20.19 -5.81 -16.86
C LYS A 189 -21.16 -6.42 -17.87
N GLN A 190 -21.31 -7.75 -17.89
CA GLN A 190 -22.23 -8.46 -18.78
C GLN A 190 -23.72 -8.09 -18.52
N ARG A 191 -24.05 -7.67 -17.30
CA ARG A 191 -25.39 -7.19 -16.92
C ARG A 191 -25.61 -5.70 -17.21
N GLY A 192 -24.65 -5.03 -17.85
CA GLY A 192 -24.71 -3.62 -18.19
C GLY A 192 -24.28 -2.66 -17.05
N VAL A 193 -23.79 -3.17 -15.93
CA VAL A 193 -23.27 -2.30 -14.86
C VAL A 193 -21.95 -1.66 -15.32
N GLY A 194 -21.85 -0.34 -15.23
CA GLY A 194 -20.61 0.39 -15.42
C GLY A 194 -19.77 0.38 -14.15
N VAL A 195 -18.50 -0.02 -14.25
CA VAL A 195 -17.59 -0.12 -13.11
C VAL A 195 -16.47 0.90 -13.25
N VAL A 196 -16.32 1.79 -12.24
CA VAL A 196 -15.14 2.62 -12.09
C VAL A 196 -14.18 1.89 -11.17
N TYR A 197 -13.00 1.54 -11.69
CA TYR A 197 -12.02 0.75 -10.97
C TYR A 197 -10.78 1.58 -10.66
N ILE A 198 -10.48 1.79 -9.38
CA ILE A 198 -9.28 2.51 -8.94
C ILE A 198 -8.31 1.47 -8.37
N SER A 199 -7.12 1.41 -8.96
CA SER A 199 -6.02 0.59 -8.46
C SER A 199 -4.69 1.24 -8.85
N HIS A 200 -3.66 0.97 -8.08
CA HIS A 200 -2.28 1.32 -8.44
C HIS A 200 -1.51 0.11 -9.03
N LYS A 201 -2.14 -1.06 -9.10
CA LYS A 201 -1.55 -2.29 -9.63
C LYS A 201 -1.85 -2.42 -11.12
N MET A 202 -0.82 -2.24 -11.95
CA MET A 202 -0.95 -2.25 -13.41
C MET A 202 -1.41 -3.59 -13.97
N ASP A 203 -1.00 -4.70 -13.33
CA ASP A 203 -1.39 -6.05 -13.75
C ASP A 203 -2.89 -6.31 -13.62
N GLU A 204 -3.54 -5.70 -12.62
CA GLU A 204 -4.99 -5.77 -12.45
C GLU A 204 -5.71 -5.07 -13.60
N LEU A 205 -5.24 -3.88 -13.98
CA LEU A 205 -5.84 -3.09 -15.05
C LEU A 205 -5.85 -3.83 -16.38
N LYS A 206 -4.73 -4.46 -16.73
CA LYS A 206 -4.60 -5.23 -17.95
C LYS A 206 -5.54 -6.42 -18.03
N GLN A 207 -6.00 -6.93 -16.88
CA GLN A 207 -6.90 -8.08 -16.80
C GLN A 207 -8.38 -7.71 -16.93
N ILE A 208 -8.79 -6.50 -16.48
CA ILE A 208 -10.20 -6.18 -16.36
C ILE A 208 -10.65 -4.87 -17.01
N ALA A 209 -9.76 -3.89 -17.20
CA ALA A 209 -10.14 -2.57 -17.69
C ALA A 209 -10.32 -2.55 -19.22
N ASP A 210 -11.35 -1.84 -19.68
CA ASP A 210 -11.56 -1.52 -21.09
C ASP A 210 -10.86 -0.23 -21.49
N ARG A 211 -11.04 0.82 -20.66
CA ARG A 211 -10.37 2.12 -20.83
C ARG A 211 -9.71 2.54 -19.51
N VAL A 212 -8.74 3.41 -19.65
CA VAL A 212 -8.00 4.00 -18.53
C VAL A 212 -8.03 5.51 -18.68
N THR A 213 -8.56 6.21 -17.68
CA THR A 213 -8.41 7.67 -17.55
C THR A 213 -7.29 7.96 -16.58
N VAL A 214 -6.36 8.82 -16.99
CA VAL A 214 -5.23 9.26 -16.17
C VAL A 214 -5.49 10.67 -15.66
N LEU A 215 -5.40 10.85 -14.33
CA LEU A 215 -5.36 12.15 -13.67
C LEU A 215 -3.94 12.41 -13.14
N ARG A 216 -3.52 13.67 -13.19
CA ARG A 216 -2.25 14.14 -12.62
C ARG A 216 -2.44 15.56 -12.05
N ASP A 217 -2.00 15.77 -10.81
CA ASP A 217 -2.05 17.05 -10.10
C ASP A 217 -3.45 17.72 -10.12
N GLY A 218 -4.50 16.90 -10.07
CA GLY A 218 -5.90 17.38 -10.11
C GLY A 218 -6.43 17.68 -11.50
N GLU A 219 -5.69 17.37 -12.57
CA GLU A 219 -6.08 17.62 -13.97
C GLU A 219 -6.26 16.32 -14.75
N TYR A 220 -7.10 16.38 -15.77
CA TYR A 220 -7.25 15.31 -16.74
C TYR A 220 -6.07 15.29 -17.71
N VAL A 221 -5.43 14.13 -17.88
CA VAL A 221 -4.33 13.95 -18.82
C VAL A 221 -4.82 13.32 -20.12
N ALA A 222 -5.36 12.11 -20.01
CA ALA A 222 -5.85 11.35 -21.18
C ALA A 222 -6.81 10.25 -20.77
N THR A 223 -7.62 9.78 -21.73
CA THR A 223 -8.34 8.51 -21.66
C THR A 223 -7.89 7.64 -22.83
N VAL A 224 -7.45 6.43 -22.53
CA VAL A 224 -6.87 5.49 -23.51
C VAL A 224 -7.52 4.12 -23.39
N ALA A 225 -7.51 3.33 -24.46
CA ALA A 225 -7.92 1.94 -24.43
C ALA A 225 -6.86 1.10 -23.69
N ALA A 226 -7.29 0.31 -22.69
CA ALA A 226 -6.38 -0.49 -21.88
C ALA A 226 -5.65 -1.57 -22.67
N ALA A 227 -6.30 -2.14 -23.69
CA ALA A 227 -5.74 -3.18 -24.55
C ALA A 227 -4.56 -2.66 -25.40
N ASP A 228 -4.69 -1.44 -25.93
CA ASP A 228 -3.77 -0.88 -26.94
C ASP A 228 -2.62 -0.07 -26.33
N THR A 229 -2.67 0.22 -25.01
CA THR A 229 -1.70 1.10 -24.37
C THR A 229 -0.77 0.29 -23.47
N SER A 230 0.54 0.47 -23.61
CA SER A 230 1.52 -0.22 -22.74
C SER A 230 1.48 0.31 -21.30
N VAL A 231 1.93 -0.52 -20.36
CA VAL A 231 2.02 -0.15 -18.94
C VAL A 231 2.95 1.07 -18.76
N GLU A 232 4.05 1.10 -19.49
CA GLU A 232 5.03 2.18 -19.47
C GLU A 232 4.42 3.51 -19.96
N ALA A 233 3.58 3.45 -20.98
CA ALA A 233 2.88 4.64 -21.49
C ALA A 233 1.87 5.19 -20.48
N ILE A 234 1.11 4.32 -19.79
CA ILE A 234 0.19 4.73 -18.72
C ILE A 234 0.98 5.38 -17.56
N ILE A 235 2.09 4.76 -17.13
CA ILE A 235 2.96 5.31 -16.08
C ILE A 235 3.56 6.66 -16.53
N GLY A 236 4.00 6.77 -17.79
CA GLY A 236 4.51 8.02 -18.34
C GLY A 236 3.48 9.17 -18.26
N MET A 237 2.21 8.89 -18.57
CA MET A 237 1.11 9.85 -18.42
C MET A 237 0.85 10.24 -16.96
N MET A 238 0.95 9.27 -16.01
CA MET A 238 0.75 9.54 -14.59
C MET A 238 1.85 10.42 -13.99
N VAL A 239 3.11 10.13 -14.33
CA VAL A 239 4.30 10.79 -13.72
C VAL A 239 4.71 12.04 -14.49
N GLY A 240 4.35 12.16 -15.78
CA GLY A 240 4.74 13.28 -16.64
C GLY A 240 6.22 13.28 -17.05
N ARG A 241 6.93 12.17 -16.82
CA ARG A 241 8.33 11.93 -17.21
C ARG A 241 8.45 10.51 -17.75
N THR A 242 9.25 10.30 -18.76
CA THR A 242 9.56 8.95 -19.24
C THR A 242 10.38 8.21 -18.18
N LEU A 243 9.99 6.98 -17.85
CA LEU A 243 10.72 6.09 -16.91
C LEU A 243 12.13 5.70 -17.37
N SER A 244 12.57 6.20 -18.54
CA SER A 244 13.88 5.90 -19.13
C SER A 244 15.10 6.43 -18.37
N ASP A 245 14.92 7.27 -17.33
CA ASP A 245 16.02 7.93 -16.64
C ASP A 245 16.58 7.18 -15.42
N VAL A 246 16.14 5.96 -15.15
CA VAL A 246 16.73 5.14 -14.09
C VAL A 246 17.23 3.84 -14.72
N ALA A 247 18.49 3.84 -15.11
CA ALA A 247 19.17 2.65 -15.61
C ALA A 247 19.02 1.47 -14.65
N PRO A 248 18.85 0.22 -15.13
CA PRO A 248 18.90 -0.96 -14.28
C PRO A 248 20.27 -0.97 -13.59
N ALA A 249 20.27 -1.06 -12.28
CA ALA A 249 21.48 -1.14 -11.49
C ALA A 249 22.06 -2.56 -11.58
N GLY A 250 22.63 -2.90 -12.72
CA GLY A 250 23.56 -4.02 -12.83
C GLY A 250 24.93 -3.57 -12.35
N ARG A 251 25.13 -3.36 -11.05
CA ARG A 251 26.48 -3.25 -10.48
C ARG A 251 26.96 -4.65 -10.11
N ALA A 252 28.22 -4.94 -10.45
CA ALA A 252 28.93 -6.08 -9.88
C ALA A 252 28.83 -6.02 -8.35
N ALA A 253 28.58 -7.17 -7.72
CA ALA A 253 28.43 -7.29 -6.28
C ALA A 253 29.51 -6.46 -5.55
N SER A 254 29.11 -5.62 -4.62
CA SER A 254 30.01 -4.77 -3.84
C SER A 254 31.12 -5.64 -3.23
N GLN A 255 32.40 -5.30 -3.50
CA GLN A 255 33.56 -5.92 -2.87
C GLN A 255 33.85 -5.30 -1.49
N GLY A 256 32.92 -4.51 -0.93
CA GLY A 256 33.08 -3.83 0.35
C GLY A 256 33.26 -4.78 1.54
N GLU A 257 33.77 -4.24 2.65
CA GLU A 257 33.84 -4.96 3.94
C GLU A 257 32.47 -5.45 4.40
N ILE A 258 32.43 -6.59 5.08
CA ILE A 258 31.19 -7.12 5.69
C ILE A 258 30.75 -6.17 6.81
N ALA A 259 29.58 -5.54 6.63
CA ALA A 259 28.96 -4.67 7.61
C ALA A 259 28.11 -5.44 8.61
N LEU A 260 27.40 -6.47 8.13
CA LEU A 260 26.56 -7.35 8.94
C LEU A 260 26.76 -8.81 8.48
N GLU A 261 26.90 -9.72 9.45
CA GLU A 261 26.88 -11.15 9.20
C GLU A 261 25.94 -11.83 10.20
N VAL A 262 25.05 -12.63 9.68
CA VAL A 262 24.08 -13.44 10.45
C VAL A 262 24.39 -14.91 10.21
N ARG A 263 24.53 -15.69 11.28
CA ARG A 263 24.86 -17.11 11.21
C ARG A 263 23.84 -17.95 11.98
N ASN A 264 23.25 -18.93 11.30
CA ASN A 264 22.33 -19.94 11.84
C ASN A 264 21.23 -19.36 12.74
N LEU A 265 20.60 -18.27 12.30
CA LEU A 265 19.58 -17.55 13.06
C LEU A 265 18.29 -18.37 13.13
N HIS A 266 17.76 -18.53 14.35
CA HIS A 266 16.46 -19.12 14.62
C HIS A 266 15.65 -18.16 15.49
N ALA A 267 14.42 -17.86 15.06
CA ALA A 267 13.50 -16.98 15.78
C ALA A 267 12.04 -17.31 15.39
N GLY A 268 11.29 -17.86 16.32
CA GLY A 268 9.91 -18.30 16.06
C GLY A 268 9.78 -19.28 14.90
N PRO A 269 8.56 -19.51 14.41
CA PRO A 269 8.31 -20.53 13.39
C PRO A 269 8.79 -20.16 11.98
N LEU A 270 9.03 -18.87 11.71
CA LEU A 270 9.32 -18.33 10.38
C LEU A 270 10.78 -17.89 10.18
N VAL A 271 11.70 -18.20 11.11
CA VAL A 271 13.15 -17.98 10.94
C VAL A 271 13.87 -19.26 11.35
N ARG A 272 14.34 -20.02 10.36
CA ARG A 272 14.87 -21.36 10.55
C ARG A 272 16.24 -21.50 9.87
N ASP A 273 17.32 -21.45 10.65
CA ASP A 273 18.69 -21.60 10.16
C ASP A 273 19.07 -20.58 9.07
N VAL A 274 18.75 -19.31 9.32
CA VAL A 274 19.00 -18.23 8.36
C VAL A 274 20.42 -17.71 8.53
N SER A 275 21.20 -17.74 7.44
CA SER A 275 22.57 -17.23 7.39
C SER A 275 22.78 -16.38 6.15
N PHE A 276 23.28 -15.14 6.31
CA PHE A 276 23.58 -14.25 5.20
C PHE A 276 24.64 -13.21 5.61
N THR A 277 25.22 -12.58 4.62
CA THR A 277 26.16 -11.46 4.79
C THR A 277 25.66 -10.23 4.04
N LEU A 278 25.94 -9.05 4.58
CA LEU A 278 25.66 -7.76 3.96
C LEU A 278 26.94 -6.91 3.96
N ARG A 279 27.28 -6.32 2.83
CA ARG A 279 28.50 -5.54 2.65
C ARG A 279 28.23 -4.05 2.67
N LYS A 280 29.23 -3.24 2.98
CA LYS A 280 29.16 -1.78 2.84
C LYS A 280 28.92 -1.40 1.39
N GLY A 281 28.00 -0.45 1.18
CA GLY A 281 27.62 0.02 -0.15
C GLY A 281 26.76 -0.96 -0.95
N GLU A 282 26.26 -2.03 -0.31
CA GLU A 282 25.42 -3.05 -0.93
C GLU A 282 23.94 -2.80 -0.61
N ILE A 283 23.08 -3.03 -1.61
CA ILE A 283 21.65 -3.25 -1.43
C ILE A 283 21.37 -4.74 -1.63
N LEU A 284 21.13 -5.44 -0.52
CA LEU A 284 20.75 -6.86 -0.52
C LEU A 284 19.22 -6.99 -0.52
N GLY A 285 18.67 -7.52 -1.60
CA GLY A 285 17.24 -7.77 -1.74
C GLY A 285 16.81 -9.06 -1.05
N PHE A 286 15.74 -9.02 -0.27
CA PHE A 286 15.08 -10.20 0.27
C PHE A 286 13.79 -10.45 -0.49
N ALA A 287 13.75 -11.54 -1.27
CA ALA A 287 12.61 -11.99 -2.05
C ALA A 287 11.98 -13.25 -1.44
N GLY A 288 10.72 -13.54 -1.79
CA GLY A 288 9.98 -14.72 -1.33
C GLY A 288 8.48 -14.47 -1.31
N LEU A 289 7.69 -15.53 -1.19
CA LEU A 289 6.25 -15.43 -1.09
C LEU A 289 5.81 -14.76 0.23
N MET A 290 4.55 -14.33 0.29
CA MET A 290 3.97 -13.83 1.55
C MET A 290 4.08 -14.90 2.65
N GLY A 291 4.54 -14.50 3.86
CA GLY A 291 4.78 -15.43 4.94
C GLY A 291 6.07 -16.26 4.84
N ALA A 292 6.98 -15.93 3.91
CA ALA A 292 8.27 -16.63 3.78
C ALA A 292 9.26 -16.38 4.94
N GLY A 293 8.99 -15.41 5.83
CA GLY A 293 9.84 -15.12 6.99
C GLY A 293 10.77 -13.91 6.84
N ARG A 294 10.65 -13.14 5.76
CA ARG A 294 11.52 -11.99 5.44
C ARG A 294 11.49 -10.90 6.53
N THR A 295 10.30 -10.44 6.87
CA THR A 295 10.04 -9.44 7.93
C THR A 295 10.52 -9.95 9.29
N GLU A 296 10.28 -11.23 9.58
CA GLU A 296 10.66 -11.88 10.83
C GLU A 296 12.18 -11.92 11.01
N VAL A 297 12.94 -12.19 9.93
CA VAL A 297 14.41 -12.07 9.94
C VAL A 297 14.86 -10.67 10.30
N ALA A 298 14.30 -9.64 9.65
CA ALA A 298 14.65 -8.25 9.93
C ALA A 298 14.32 -7.86 11.37
N ARG A 299 13.15 -8.27 11.87
CA ARG A 299 12.70 -8.02 13.24
C ARG A 299 13.58 -8.73 14.28
N ALA A 300 13.98 -9.98 14.02
CA ALA A 300 14.88 -10.73 14.89
C ALA A 300 16.28 -10.08 14.95
N VAL A 301 16.86 -9.70 13.80
CA VAL A 301 18.16 -9.00 13.75
C VAL A 301 18.09 -7.64 14.44
N PHE A 302 16.94 -6.95 14.34
CA PHE A 302 16.72 -5.66 15.02
C PHE A 302 16.39 -5.81 16.52
N GLY A 303 16.22 -7.05 17.04
CA GLY A 303 15.85 -7.30 18.42
C GLY A 303 14.41 -6.92 18.78
N ALA A 304 13.54 -6.81 17.77
CA ALA A 304 12.09 -6.61 17.96
C ALA A 304 11.37 -7.92 18.29
N ASP A 305 11.89 -9.05 17.81
CA ASP A 305 11.45 -10.40 18.13
C ASP A 305 12.58 -11.17 18.81
N PRO A 306 12.28 -12.09 19.76
CA PRO A 306 13.29 -12.85 20.47
C PRO A 306 14.01 -13.85 19.56
N VAL A 307 15.34 -13.88 19.65
CA VAL A 307 16.21 -14.86 18.98
C VAL A 307 16.37 -16.08 19.86
N GLU A 308 16.08 -17.26 19.33
CA GLU A 308 16.23 -18.54 20.04
C GLU A 308 17.67 -19.06 19.99
N SER A 309 18.30 -18.98 18.81
CA SER A 309 19.70 -19.34 18.60
C SER A 309 20.29 -18.63 17.38
N GLY A 310 21.61 -18.70 17.24
CA GLY A 310 22.35 -18.07 16.15
C GLY A 310 23.31 -16.99 16.65
N GLN A 311 23.99 -16.34 15.71
CA GLN A 311 24.96 -15.29 16.00
C GLN A 311 24.84 -14.15 15.01
N ILE A 312 24.97 -12.93 15.51
CA ILE A 312 24.98 -11.71 14.72
C ILE A 312 26.31 -11.02 14.93
N PHE A 313 26.97 -10.65 13.84
CA PHE A 313 28.23 -9.89 13.85
C PHE A 313 28.02 -8.57 13.11
N VAL A 314 28.43 -7.47 13.72
CA VAL A 314 28.41 -6.13 13.12
C VAL A 314 29.83 -5.67 12.99
N LYS A 315 30.27 -5.33 11.77
CA LYS A 315 31.67 -4.93 11.46
C LYS A 315 32.70 -5.94 12.01
N GLY A 316 32.41 -7.24 11.88
CA GLY A 316 33.26 -8.34 12.33
C GLY A 316 33.23 -8.63 13.84
N ALA A 317 32.60 -7.80 14.66
CA ALA A 317 32.47 -8.01 16.10
C ALA A 317 31.13 -8.67 16.43
N LYS A 318 31.14 -9.67 17.32
CA LYS A 318 29.91 -10.35 17.78
C LYS A 318 29.02 -9.34 18.54
N ALA A 319 27.78 -9.16 18.06
CA ALA A 319 26.80 -8.28 18.66
C ALA A 319 25.80 -9.06 19.52
N SER A 320 25.54 -8.60 20.73
CA SER A 320 24.47 -9.13 21.58
C SER A 320 23.26 -8.22 21.45
N ILE A 321 22.28 -8.64 20.67
CA ILE A 321 21.06 -7.88 20.37
C ILE A 321 19.87 -8.61 20.98
N ARG A 322 19.26 -8.03 22.01
CA ARG A 322 18.07 -8.55 22.68
C ARG A 322 16.89 -7.60 22.58
N THR A 323 17.18 -6.33 22.31
CA THR A 323 16.19 -5.25 22.20
C THR A 323 16.52 -4.35 21.00
N PRO A 324 15.54 -3.59 20.47
CA PRO A 324 15.80 -2.58 19.45
C PRO A 324 16.86 -1.54 19.87
N SER A 325 16.96 -1.24 21.16
CA SER A 325 17.97 -0.32 21.68
C SER A 325 19.40 -0.85 21.50
N ASP A 326 19.59 -2.17 21.66
CA ASP A 326 20.88 -2.82 21.43
C ASP A 326 21.26 -2.76 19.92
N ALA A 327 20.30 -3.04 19.04
CA ALA A 327 20.53 -2.94 17.58
C ALA A 327 20.93 -1.53 17.18
N VAL A 328 20.21 -0.53 17.68
CA VAL A 328 20.54 0.90 17.44
C VAL A 328 21.92 1.28 18.00
N ALA A 329 22.32 0.74 19.16
CA ALA A 329 23.65 0.96 19.72
C ALA A 329 24.76 0.36 18.84
N HIS A 330 24.48 -0.73 18.12
CA HIS A 330 25.37 -1.34 17.13
C HIS A 330 25.27 -0.71 15.73
N GLY A 331 24.49 0.37 15.55
CA GLY A 331 24.37 1.08 14.27
C GLY A 331 23.43 0.41 13.27
N ILE A 332 22.45 -0.38 13.75
CA ILE A 332 21.42 -0.98 12.92
C ILE A 332 20.14 -0.17 13.04
N GLY A 333 19.57 0.24 11.91
CA GLY A 333 18.26 0.89 11.79
C GLY A 333 17.25 -0.01 11.09
N TYR A 334 15.97 0.07 11.48
CA TYR A 334 14.89 -0.72 10.88
C TYR A 334 13.67 0.14 10.57
N LEU A 335 13.33 0.18 9.30
CA LEU A 335 12.12 0.79 8.80
C LEU A 335 11.13 -0.35 8.56
N SER A 336 10.06 -0.38 9.40
CA SER A 336 9.06 -1.43 9.40
C SER A 336 8.00 -1.24 8.32
N GLU A 337 7.40 -2.33 7.86
CA GLU A 337 6.28 -2.37 6.94
C GLU A 337 5.12 -1.47 7.40
N ASP A 338 4.70 -1.60 8.68
CA ASP A 338 3.68 -0.72 9.28
C ASP A 338 4.33 0.50 9.94
N ARG A 339 4.58 1.54 9.12
CA ARG A 339 5.16 2.80 9.59
C ARG A 339 4.30 3.54 10.62
N LYS A 340 2.96 3.38 10.55
CA LYS A 340 2.05 4.10 11.45
C LYS A 340 2.07 3.51 12.87
N ARG A 341 2.26 2.20 12.98
CA ARG A 341 2.28 1.49 14.26
C ARG A 341 3.66 1.44 14.89
N PHE A 342 4.71 1.23 14.09
CA PHE A 342 6.06 0.97 14.60
C PHE A 342 7.10 2.01 14.16
N GLY A 343 6.82 2.77 13.09
CA GLY A 343 7.78 3.72 12.52
C GLY A 343 7.66 5.13 13.06
N LEU A 344 6.45 5.61 13.35
CA LEU A 344 6.13 7.02 13.62
C LEU A 344 5.27 7.18 14.88
N ALA A 345 5.54 8.22 15.64
CA ALA A 345 4.62 8.78 16.61
C ALA A 345 3.67 9.76 15.87
N THR A 346 2.60 9.22 15.26
CA THR A 346 1.76 9.95 14.30
C THR A 346 1.06 11.18 14.89
N GLY A 347 0.84 11.23 16.20
CA GLY A 347 0.29 12.39 16.92
C GLY A 347 1.30 13.49 17.20
N MET A 348 2.62 13.21 17.03
CA MET A 348 3.69 14.18 17.23
C MET A 348 4.04 14.90 15.93
N ASP A 349 4.81 15.97 16.02
CA ASP A 349 5.28 16.75 14.89
C ASP A 349 6.45 16.09 14.15
N VAL A 350 6.79 16.63 12.97
CA VAL A 350 7.88 16.18 12.11
C VAL A 350 9.23 16.29 12.82
N GLU A 351 9.48 17.40 13.53
CA GLU A 351 10.73 17.66 14.27
C GLU A 351 10.97 16.55 15.30
N SER A 352 9.98 16.27 16.13
CA SER A 352 10.07 15.26 17.19
C SER A 352 10.28 13.86 16.62
N ASN A 353 9.58 13.49 15.54
CA ASN A 353 9.74 12.19 14.90
C ASN A 353 11.15 11.97 14.31
N ILE A 354 11.75 13.01 13.72
CA ILE A 354 13.11 12.91 13.14
C ILE A 354 14.15 12.69 14.23
N VAL A 355 14.06 13.41 15.36
CA VAL A 355 15.13 13.40 16.37
C VAL A 355 14.96 12.34 17.45
N MET A 356 13.80 11.68 17.56
CA MET A 356 13.48 10.80 18.70
C MET A 356 14.45 9.60 18.86
N SER A 357 14.97 9.06 17.77
CA SER A 357 15.94 7.95 17.82
C SER A 357 17.30 8.36 18.36
N ASN A 358 17.59 9.66 18.40
CA ASN A 358 18.88 10.23 18.80
C ASN A 358 18.73 11.33 19.86
N LEU A 359 17.65 11.28 20.65
CA LEU A 359 17.25 12.36 21.56
C LEU A 359 18.36 12.75 22.57
N ARG A 360 19.20 11.79 22.98
CA ARG A 360 20.33 12.05 23.90
C ARG A 360 21.29 13.11 23.36
N ASN A 361 21.52 13.18 22.05
CA ASN A 361 22.38 14.17 21.42
C ASN A 361 21.80 15.59 21.44
N PHE A 362 20.53 15.71 21.76
CA PHE A 362 19.82 17.00 21.87
C PHE A 362 19.59 17.45 23.31
N LEU A 363 20.14 16.73 24.30
CA LEU A 363 20.07 17.14 25.68
C LEU A 363 21.20 18.11 26.05
N SER A 364 20.90 19.07 26.93
CA SER A 364 21.85 19.88 27.66
C SER A 364 21.82 19.47 29.12
N LEU A 365 22.96 19.28 29.76
CA LEU A 365 23.06 18.81 31.15
C LEU A 365 22.26 17.52 31.41
N ASN A 366 22.08 16.68 30.39
CA ASN A 366 21.27 15.44 30.40
C ASN A 366 19.77 15.60 30.73
N PHE A 367 19.25 16.84 30.86
CA PHE A 367 17.85 17.10 31.21
C PHE A 367 17.11 18.03 30.27
N PHE A 368 17.75 19.04 29.71
CA PHE A 368 17.06 20.07 28.93
C PHE A 368 17.20 19.83 27.41
N LEU A 369 16.08 19.81 26.70
CA LEU A 369 16.07 19.69 25.25
C LEU A 369 16.51 20.99 24.57
N ARG A 370 17.52 20.89 23.71
CA ARG A 370 18.02 21.98 22.85
C ARG A 370 17.14 22.15 21.62
N ARG A 371 15.94 22.71 21.78
CA ARG A 371 14.94 22.84 20.70
C ARG A 371 15.49 23.52 19.44
N ALA A 372 16.32 24.53 19.56
CA ALA A 372 16.94 25.20 18.41
C ALA A 372 17.85 24.25 17.58
N ARG A 373 18.52 23.28 18.25
CA ARG A 373 19.32 22.26 17.57
C ARG A 373 18.43 21.21 16.91
N MET A 374 17.38 20.77 17.59
CA MET A 374 16.38 19.84 17.02
C MET A 374 15.78 20.42 15.76
N ARG A 375 15.29 21.66 15.80
CA ARG A 375 14.71 22.35 14.64
C ARG A 375 15.67 22.47 13.47
N ARG A 376 16.94 22.84 13.73
CA ARG A 376 17.97 22.90 12.67
C ARG A 376 18.18 21.55 12.00
N ARG A 377 18.27 20.46 12.78
CA ARG A 377 18.46 19.11 12.23
C ARG A 377 17.21 18.64 11.48
N ALA A 378 16.01 18.87 12.01
CA ALA A 378 14.77 18.56 11.30
C ALA A 378 14.68 19.32 9.97
N SER A 379 14.98 20.64 9.95
CA SER A 379 15.00 21.43 8.72
C SER A 379 16.03 20.91 7.70
N HIS A 380 17.19 20.46 8.17
CA HIS A 380 18.20 19.83 7.30
C HIS A 380 17.61 18.60 6.58
N PHE A 381 16.98 17.67 7.31
CA PHE A 381 16.41 16.47 6.70
C PHE A 381 15.15 16.74 5.88
N ILE A 382 14.34 17.73 6.27
CA ILE A 382 13.20 18.17 5.46
C ILE A 382 13.68 18.61 4.07
N ASN A 383 14.77 19.39 4.02
CA ASN A 383 15.35 19.85 2.76
C ASN A 383 16.06 18.72 2.00
N LEU A 384 16.90 17.93 2.70
CA LEU A 384 17.68 16.84 2.09
C LEU A 384 16.80 15.80 1.41
N LEU A 385 15.68 15.42 2.07
CA LEU A 385 14.76 14.40 1.57
C LEU A 385 13.56 15.00 0.83
N ALA A 386 13.55 16.32 0.60
CA ALA A 386 12.46 17.05 -0.01
C ALA A 386 11.09 16.64 0.60
N ILE A 387 10.99 16.67 1.95
CA ILE A 387 9.76 16.36 2.67
C ILE A 387 8.78 17.51 2.48
N ARG A 388 7.63 17.23 1.85
CA ARG A 388 6.59 18.25 1.62
C ARG A 388 5.76 18.39 2.90
N THR A 389 6.09 19.42 3.69
CA THR A 389 5.41 19.79 4.93
C THR A 389 5.34 21.32 5.05
N PRO A 390 4.22 21.90 5.54
CA PRO A 390 4.12 23.33 5.79
C PRO A 390 5.14 23.84 6.81
N SER A 391 5.49 23.03 7.79
CA SER A 391 6.48 23.36 8.82
C SER A 391 6.99 22.10 9.53
N ALA A 392 8.11 22.20 10.25
CA ALA A 392 8.61 21.13 11.11
C ALA A 392 7.68 20.83 12.32
N ALA A 393 6.79 21.75 12.67
CA ALA A 393 5.79 21.58 13.74
C ALA A 393 4.50 20.89 13.27
N GLN A 394 4.37 20.56 11.96
CA GLN A 394 3.21 19.86 11.42
C GLN A 394 3.09 18.45 11.99
N GLN A 395 1.89 18.05 12.42
CA GLN A 395 1.64 16.67 12.86
C GLN A 395 1.79 15.69 11.71
N VAL A 396 2.54 14.60 11.95
CA VAL A 396 2.89 13.61 10.92
C VAL A 396 1.65 12.90 10.34
N ARG A 397 0.60 12.69 11.14
CA ARG A 397 -0.66 12.07 10.66
C ARG A 397 -1.34 12.83 9.52
N LEU A 398 -1.05 14.13 9.36
CA LEU A 398 -1.65 14.99 8.34
C LEU A 398 -0.86 15.01 7.02
N LEU A 399 0.27 14.29 6.96
CA LEU A 399 1.11 14.21 5.77
C LEU A 399 0.75 12.98 4.93
N SER A 400 1.05 13.06 3.62
CA SER A 400 0.92 11.93 2.70
C SER A 400 1.83 10.76 3.10
N GLY A 401 1.49 9.55 2.65
CA GLY A 401 2.25 8.33 2.94
C GLY A 401 3.73 8.45 2.53
N GLY A 402 4.03 9.01 1.36
CA GLY A 402 5.41 9.22 0.90
C GLY A 402 6.19 10.17 1.80
N ASN A 403 5.59 11.25 2.30
CA ASN A 403 6.26 12.17 3.23
C ASN A 403 6.44 11.53 4.62
N GLN A 404 5.48 10.73 5.09
CA GLN A 404 5.63 9.94 6.31
C GLN A 404 6.81 8.97 6.21
N GLN A 405 6.97 8.29 5.07
CA GLN A 405 8.09 7.39 4.81
C GLN A 405 9.45 8.11 4.87
N LYS A 406 9.53 9.27 4.22
CA LYS A 406 10.73 10.12 4.25
C LYS A 406 11.10 10.55 5.69
N ILE A 407 10.11 10.78 6.56
CA ILE A 407 10.35 11.10 7.97
C ILE A 407 10.92 9.89 8.71
N VAL A 408 10.45 8.66 8.46
CA VAL A 408 11.06 7.45 9.07
C VAL A 408 12.50 7.28 8.60
N ILE A 409 12.77 7.52 7.32
CA ILE A 409 14.15 7.49 6.80
C ILE A 409 14.99 8.57 7.48
N ALA A 410 14.51 9.81 7.56
CA ALA A 410 15.19 10.91 8.26
C ALA A 410 15.56 10.57 9.71
N LYS A 411 14.67 9.87 10.42
CA LYS A 411 14.90 9.40 11.80
C LYS A 411 16.11 8.48 11.90
N TRP A 412 16.28 7.55 10.95
CA TRP A 412 17.41 6.63 10.96
C TRP A 412 18.70 7.26 10.43
N LEU A 413 18.60 8.22 9.51
CA LEU A 413 19.74 9.02 9.07
C LEU A 413 20.24 9.97 10.19
N GLU A 414 19.33 10.56 10.98
CA GLU A 414 19.70 11.36 12.15
C GLU A 414 20.44 10.52 13.19
N ARG A 415 20.09 9.23 13.31
CA ARG A 415 20.80 8.30 14.20
C ARG A 415 22.14 7.85 13.65
N ASP A 416 22.41 8.07 12.36
CA ASP A 416 23.64 7.68 11.64
C ASP A 416 23.93 6.18 11.70
N CYS A 417 22.89 5.36 11.42
CA CYS A 417 23.04 3.92 11.32
C CYS A 417 23.85 3.53 10.06
N ASP A 418 24.73 2.55 10.19
CA ASP A 418 25.54 2.02 9.07
C ASP A 418 24.81 0.90 8.33
N VAL A 419 23.98 0.12 9.03
CA VAL A 419 23.15 -0.96 8.50
C VAL A 419 21.69 -0.53 8.57
N LEU A 420 21.00 -0.61 7.45
CA LEU A 420 19.61 -0.16 7.33
C LEU A 420 18.73 -1.28 6.73
N PHE A 421 17.73 -1.70 7.47
CA PHE A 421 16.69 -2.58 6.97
C PHE A 421 15.50 -1.76 6.51
N PHE A 422 15.09 -1.93 5.27
CA PHE A 422 13.92 -1.32 4.66
C PHE A 422 12.90 -2.41 4.33
N ASP A 423 11.87 -2.54 5.16
CA ASP A 423 10.81 -3.51 5.02
C ASP A 423 9.61 -2.85 4.34
N GLU A 424 9.33 -3.28 3.10
CA GLU A 424 8.30 -2.72 2.21
C GLU A 424 8.39 -1.17 2.11
N PRO A 425 9.56 -0.60 1.71
CA PRO A 425 9.80 0.84 1.80
C PRO A 425 8.86 1.68 0.94
N THR A 426 8.22 1.07 -0.05
CA THR A 426 7.36 1.74 -1.04
C THR A 426 5.89 1.35 -0.93
N ARG A 427 5.52 0.55 0.08
CA ARG A 427 4.13 0.11 0.27
C ARG A 427 3.21 1.29 0.58
N GLY A 428 2.13 1.39 -0.22
CA GLY A 428 1.13 2.47 -0.08
C GLY A 428 1.70 3.85 -0.44
N ILE A 429 2.67 3.89 -1.34
CA ILE A 429 3.27 5.10 -1.88
C ILE A 429 3.00 5.16 -3.38
N ASP A 430 2.77 6.37 -3.90
CA ASP A 430 2.57 6.58 -5.34
C ASP A 430 3.85 6.34 -6.16
N VAL A 431 3.67 6.12 -7.47
CA VAL A 431 4.76 5.75 -8.40
C VAL A 431 5.87 6.80 -8.46
N GLY A 432 5.52 8.10 -8.38
CA GLY A 432 6.50 9.18 -8.38
C GLY A 432 7.34 9.20 -7.11
N ALA A 433 6.70 9.05 -5.94
CA ALA A 433 7.40 8.99 -4.68
C ALA A 433 8.22 7.69 -4.52
N LYS A 434 7.81 6.55 -5.13
CA LYS A 434 8.64 5.34 -5.21
C LYS A 434 9.99 5.63 -5.88
N SER A 435 9.98 6.34 -7.01
CA SER A 435 11.21 6.70 -7.74
C SER A 435 12.16 7.57 -6.90
N GLU A 436 11.62 8.48 -6.10
CA GLU A 436 12.43 9.29 -5.18
C GLU A 436 13.07 8.44 -4.07
N ILE A 437 12.33 7.47 -3.52
CA ILE A 437 12.86 6.53 -2.52
C ILE A 437 13.95 5.64 -3.13
N TYR A 438 13.79 5.14 -4.35
CA TYR A 438 14.83 4.34 -5.01
C TYR A 438 16.13 5.13 -5.20
N LYS A 439 16.03 6.40 -5.66
CA LYS A 439 17.19 7.27 -5.78
C LYS A 439 17.86 7.50 -4.43
N LEU A 440 17.07 7.68 -3.38
CA LEU A 440 17.58 7.86 -2.03
C LEU A 440 18.30 6.60 -1.52
N LEU A 441 17.71 5.41 -1.66
CA LEU A 441 18.35 4.15 -1.25
C LEU A 441 19.67 3.94 -1.98
N ARG A 442 19.71 4.23 -3.28
CA ARG A 442 20.94 4.12 -4.06
C ARG A 442 22.00 5.12 -3.60
N SER A 443 21.63 6.39 -3.37
CA SER A 443 22.55 7.40 -2.82
C SER A 443 23.13 6.98 -1.47
N LEU A 444 22.32 6.42 -0.58
CA LEU A 444 22.77 5.92 0.72
C LEU A 444 23.77 4.75 0.57
N ALA A 445 23.51 3.84 -0.35
CA ALA A 445 24.45 2.75 -0.66
C ALA A 445 25.77 3.30 -1.25
N ASP A 446 25.69 4.26 -2.16
CA ASP A 446 26.88 4.94 -2.74
C ASP A 446 27.69 5.69 -1.67
N GLU A 447 27.06 6.17 -0.61
CA GLU A 447 27.70 6.76 0.58
C GLU A 447 28.30 5.71 1.53
N GLY A 448 28.17 4.41 1.22
CA GLY A 448 28.72 3.29 1.98
C GLY A 448 27.80 2.71 3.05
N LYS A 449 26.52 3.11 3.10
CA LYS A 449 25.52 2.42 3.97
C LYS A 449 25.24 1.03 3.42
N ALA A 450 25.07 0.07 4.32
CA ALA A 450 24.72 -1.32 4.00
C ALA A 450 23.20 -1.49 4.14
N ILE A 451 22.51 -1.88 3.08
CA ILE A 451 21.05 -1.86 3.00
C ILE A 451 20.50 -3.25 2.75
N VAL A 452 19.58 -3.71 3.61
CA VAL A 452 18.68 -4.81 3.32
C VAL A 452 17.35 -4.23 2.85
N MET A 453 16.92 -4.62 1.66
CA MET A 453 15.63 -4.22 1.10
C MET A 453 14.71 -5.44 1.00
N ILE A 454 13.61 -5.42 1.72
CA ILE A 454 12.54 -6.42 1.67
C ILE A 454 11.40 -5.83 0.84
N SER A 455 10.96 -6.51 -0.21
CA SER A 455 9.79 -6.13 -0.98
C SER A 455 9.00 -7.34 -1.45
N SER A 456 7.68 -7.21 -1.46
CA SER A 456 6.75 -8.15 -2.09
C SER A 456 6.67 -7.96 -3.61
N GLU A 457 7.12 -6.81 -4.11
CA GLU A 457 7.14 -6.49 -5.54
C GLU A 457 8.48 -6.94 -6.16
N LEU A 458 8.49 -8.07 -6.88
CA LEU A 458 9.70 -8.58 -7.55
C LEU A 458 10.38 -7.57 -8.49
N PRO A 459 9.64 -6.73 -9.25
CA PRO A 459 10.27 -5.68 -10.06
C PRO A 459 11.12 -4.70 -9.25
N GLU A 460 10.73 -4.40 -8.00
CA GLU A 460 11.51 -3.53 -7.11
C GLU A 460 12.83 -4.20 -6.68
N ILE A 461 12.74 -5.48 -6.28
CA ILE A 461 13.92 -6.26 -5.90
C ILE A 461 14.91 -6.34 -7.06
N LEU A 462 14.44 -6.69 -8.26
CA LEU A 462 15.29 -6.79 -9.46
C LEU A 462 15.92 -5.47 -9.87
N ARG A 463 15.22 -4.37 -9.65
CA ARG A 463 15.69 -3.03 -10.01
C ARG A 463 16.74 -2.49 -9.04
N MET A 464 16.56 -2.76 -7.74
CA MET A 464 17.30 -2.07 -6.69
C MET A 464 18.47 -2.87 -6.12
N SER A 465 18.38 -4.20 -6.16
CA SER A 465 19.32 -5.06 -5.43
C SER A 465 20.59 -5.34 -6.23
N ASP A 466 21.72 -5.33 -5.56
CA ASP A 466 23.02 -5.78 -6.10
C ASP A 466 23.13 -7.31 -6.00
N ARG A 467 22.42 -7.93 -5.05
CA ARG A 467 22.31 -9.36 -4.80
C ARG A 467 20.94 -9.66 -4.16
N VAL A 468 20.38 -10.82 -4.46
CA VAL A 468 19.05 -11.22 -3.99
C VAL A 468 19.15 -12.51 -3.16
N VAL A 469 18.66 -12.48 -1.94
CA VAL A 469 18.42 -13.66 -1.10
C VAL A 469 16.95 -14.04 -1.25
N VAL A 470 16.69 -15.31 -1.55
CA VAL A 470 15.33 -15.82 -1.70
C VAL A 470 14.97 -16.69 -0.50
N MET A 471 13.80 -16.43 0.10
CA MET A 471 13.29 -17.17 1.24
C MET A 471 12.05 -17.99 0.90
N CYS A 472 11.96 -19.18 1.49
CA CYS A 472 10.78 -20.04 1.46
C CYS A 472 10.59 -20.70 2.84
N GLU A 473 9.40 -20.61 3.41
CA GLU A 473 9.00 -21.25 4.68
C GLU A 473 10.03 -21.05 5.82
N GLY A 474 10.56 -19.83 5.95
CA GLY A 474 11.48 -19.45 7.02
C GLY A 474 12.95 -19.80 6.77
N ARG A 475 13.33 -20.26 5.59
CA ARG A 475 14.70 -20.63 5.21
C ARG A 475 15.17 -19.86 3.97
N ILE A 476 16.47 -19.67 3.85
CA ILE A 476 17.06 -19.20 2.60
C ILE A 476 17.16 -20.40 1.66
N THR A 477 16.54 -20.30 0.49
CA THR A 477 16.55 -21.34 -0.56
C THR A 477 17.55 -21.05 -1.67
N GLY A 478 18.04 -19.81 -1.76
CA GLY A 478 19.08 -19.46 -2.71
C GLY A 478 19.50 -18.01 -2.58
N GLU A 479 20.64 -17.72 -3.19
CA GLU A 479 21.23 -16.40 -3.31
C GLU A 479 21.64 -16.19 -4.75
N LEU A 480 21.24 -15.05 -5.34
CA LEU A 480 21.45 -14.73 -6.74
C LEU A 480 22.14 -13.36 -6.87
N PRO A 481 23.26 -13.26 -7.61
CA PRO A 481 23.76 -11.96 -8.07
C PRO A 481 22.70 -11.27 -8.94
N ALA A 482 22.67 -9.93 -8.95
CA ALA A 482 21.68 -9.16 -9.73
C ALA A 482 21.61 -9.59 -11.21
N GLU A 483 22.77 -9.86 -11.83
CA GLU A 483 22.87 -10.29 -13.23
C GLU A 483 22.18 -11.64 -13.52
N GLN A 484 22.03 -12.48 -12.51
CA GLN A 484 21.40 -13.80 -12.61
C GLN A 484 19.99 -13.84 -12.04
N ALA A 485 19.56 -12.78 -11.38
CA ALA A 485 18.23 -12.69 -10.77
C ALA A 485 17.19 -12.39 -11.88
N THR A 486 16.32 -13.36 -12.15
CA THR A 486 15.12 -13.17 -12.98
C THR A 486 13.90 -13.52 -12.16
N GLN A 487 12.71 -13.05 -12.59
CA GLN A 487 11.46 -13.35 -11.89
C GLN A 487 11.24 -14.87 -11.79
N GLU A 488 11.53 -15.60 -12.87
CA GLU A 488 11.35 -17.05 -12.93
C GLU A 488 12.30 -17.77 -11.93
N ARG A 489 13.57 -17.36 -11.87
CA ARG A 489 14.54 -17.94 -10.94
C ARG A 489 14.19 -17.67 -9.48
N ILE A 490 13.80 -16.44 -9.18
CA ILE A 490 13.35 -16.05 -7.85
C ILE A 490 12.11 -16.84 -7.46
N MET A 491 11.10 -16.94 -8.35
CA MET A 491 9.88 -17.70 -8.08
C MET A 491 10.16 -19.19 -7.93
N HIS A 492 11.06 -19.75 -8.73
CA HIS A 492 11.48 -21.16 -8.57
C HIS A 492 12.05 -21.41 -7.17
N LEU A 493 12.97 -20.57 -6.69
CA LEU A 493 13.54 -20.68 -5.34
C LEU A 493 12.50 -20.39 -4.24
N ALA A 494 11.61 -19.43 -4.44
CA ALA A 494 10.55 -19.05 -3.49
C ALA A 494 9.48 -20.15 -3.30
N THR A 495 9.38 -21.09 -4.23
CA THR A 495 8.45 -22.23 -4.19
C THR A 495 9.12 -23.57 -3.84
N GLN A 496 10.42 -23.61 -3.66
CA GLN A 496 11.16 -24.81 -3.25
C GLN A 496 10.85 -25.19 -1.80
N ARG A 497 9.76 -25.91 -1.60
CA ARG A 497 9.46 -26.55 -0.32
C ARG A 497 10.41 -27.71 -0.10
N GLN A 498 11.06 -27.78 1.07
CA GLN A 498 11.75 -29.01 1.45
C GLN A 498 10.70 -30.10 1.62
N THR A 499 10.77 -31.12 0.76
CA THR A 499 10.12 -32.40 1.04
C THR A 499 10.71 -32.90 2.36
N LEU A 500 9.93 -32.84 3.44
CA LEU A 500 10.27 -33.52 4.67
C LEU A 500 10.52 -35.00 4.30
N LYS A 501 11.77 -35.42 4.28
CA LYS A 501 12.08 -36.84 4.34
C LYS A 501 11.46 -37.30 5.66
N ALA A 502 10.37 -38.09 5.55
CA ALA A 502 9.82 -38.78 6.67
C ALA A 502 10.95 -39.62 7.28
N ALA A 503 11.30 -39.33 8.54
CA ALA A 503 12.19 -40.10 9.35
C ALA A 503 11.42 -41.28 9.97
#